data_6df60ea4bc6eac3e5c383a0679eed1f8
#
_entry.id   6df60ea4bc6eac3e5c383a0679eed1f8
#
_cell.length_a   1.000
_cell.length_b   1.000
_cell.length_c   1.000
_cell.angle_alpha   90.00
_cell.angle_beta   90.00
_cell.angle_gamma   90.00
#
_symmetry.space_group_name_H-M   'P 1'
#
loop_
_entity.id
_entity.type
_entity.pdbx_description
1 polymer ?
#
loop_
_entity_poly.entity_id
_entity_poly.type
_entity_poly.pdbx_seq_one_letter_code
_entity_poly.pdbx_strand_id
1 'polypeptide(L)'
;MDLEAQKRAPIYEALERFRKKRVVPFDVPGHKRGRGNPELAALLGEKCVGLDVNSMKPLDNLCHPVSVIREAEELAAEAFLMVGGTTSAVQGMILSVCKAGDKIILPRNVHKSAINALVLCGAVPVYVNPEVNGDLGISLGMDIRKVEKAIEENPDAVAVLVNNPTYYGICSDLRGIVKLAHEKGMKVLADEAHGTHLYFGKGLPVNAMAAGADMAAVSMHKSGGSLTQSSMLLLNKGMNQDYVRQIINLTQTTSASYLLLSSLDISRRNLALRGEESFGKVIQMAEYARNEINSIGGYYAYGKDLVNGTSVYDFDVTKLSVYTLGIGLAGIEVYDLLRDEYDIQIEFGDICNILAYISIGDRIQDIERLVGALADIERLYRKDKTGMLTGEYISPKVECSPQKAFYAQKVSLPIEQTAGKISGEFVMCYPPGIPILAPGEVITQEIVEYILYAKEKGCSMQGTEDPKIERLMVLV
;
A
#
# COMPACT_ATOMS: atom_id res chain seq x y z
N MET A 1 5.71 26.58 -0.18
CA MET A 1 5.28 26.08 -1.52
C MET A 1 4.90 27.29 -2.36
N ASP A 2 5.45 27.42 -3.57
CA ASP A 2 5.04 28.47 -4.53
C ASP A 2 3.76 28.02 -5.24
N LEU A 3 2.61 28.56 -4.84
CA LEU A 3 1.30 28.20 -5.38
C LEU A 3 1.15 28.54 -6.88
N GLU A 4 1.84 29.58 -7.38
CA GLU A 4 1.79 29.92 -8.80
C GLU A 4 2.50 28.86 -9.64
N ALA A 5 3.67 28.41 -9.20
CA ALA A 5 4.38 27.30 -9.85
C ALA A 5 3.54 26.01 -9.84
N GLN A 6 2.80 25.74 -8.76
CA GLN A 6 1.95 24.55 -8.64
C GLN A 6 0.75 24.51 -9.59
N LYS A 7 0.39 25.63 -10.23
CA LYS A 7 -0.67 25.65 -11.27
C LYS A 7 -0.25 24.91 -12.55
N ARG A 8 1.05 24.69 -12.76
CA ARG A 8 1.60 23.98 -13.90
C ARG A 8 1.37 22.48 -13.80
N ALA A 9 1.15 21.84 -14.94
CA ALA A 9 1.21 20.39 -15.15
C ALA A 9 2.05 20.11 -16.40
N PRO A 10 3.40 20.16 -16.27
CA PRO A 10 4.31 20.18 -17.40
C PRO A 10 4.16 19.03 -18.37
N ILE A 11 3.96 17.79 -17.86
CA ILE A 11 3.79 16.59 -18.68
C ILE A 11 2.47 16.66 -19.45
N TYR A 12 1.37 16.95 -18.78
CA TYR A 12 0.06 17.09 -19.41
C TYR A 12 0.05 18.21 -20.46
N GLU A 13 0.63 19.37 -20.14
CA GLU A 13 0.74 20.50 -21.05
C GLU A 13 1.57 20.17 -22.30
N ALA A 14 2.64 19.38 -22.13
CA ALA A 14 3.48 18.95 -23.26
C ALA A 14 2.72 17.95 -24.16
N LEU A 15 1.98 17.00 -23.56
CA LEU A 15 1.14 16.05 -24.29
C LEU A 15 0.05 16.75 -25.11
N GLU A 16 -0.66 17.72 -24.52
CA GLU A 16 -1.68 18.49 -25.23
C GLU A 16 -1.09 19.31 -26.39
N ARG A 17 0.07 19.94 -26.18
CA ARG A 17 0.79 20.62 -27.27
C ARG A 17 1.20 19.67 -28.39
N PHE A 18 1.72 18.49 -28.02
CA PHE A 18 2.13 17.47 -28.99
C PHE A 18 0.94 16.94 -29.80
N ARG A 19 -0.17 16.62 -29.13
CA ARG A 19 -1.40 16.16 -29.77
C ARG A 19 -1.96 17.16 -30.79
N LYS A 20 -1.95 18.46 -30.45
CA LYS A 20 -2.41 19.55 -31.33
C LYS A 20 -1.59 19.68 -32.63
N LYS A 21 -0.33 19.28 -32.63
CA LYS A 21 0.53 19.31 -33.83
C LYS A 21 0.14 18.28 -34.89
N ARG A 22 -0.69 17.28 -34.56
CA ARG A 22 -1.14 16.22 -35.48
C ARG A 22 0.01 15.56 -36.24
N VAL A 23 1.11 15.29 -35.55
CA VAL A 23 2.29 14.64 -36.12
C VAL A 23 1.94 13.28 -36.72
N VAL A 24 2.44 12.97 -37.90
CA VAL A 24 2.28 11.63 -38.50
C VAL A 24 3.11 10.60 -37.73
N PRO A 25 2.49 9.55 -37.13
CA PRO A 25 3.16 8.65 -36.23
C PRO A 25 3.83 7.50 -36.98
N PHE A 26 5.18 7.52 -37.04
CA PHE A 26 6.01 6.37 -37.35
C PHE A 26 6.68 5.78 -36.10
N ASP A 27 6.39 6.36 -34.94
CA ASP A 27 6.82 5.96 -33.61
C ASP A 27 5.92 4.84 -33.01
N VAL A 28 6.37 4.21 -31.93
CA VAL A 28 5.52 3.34 -31.07
C VAL A 28 4.66 4.22 -30.16
N PRO A 29 3.51 3.73 -29.69
CA PRO A 29 2.97 2.37 -29.79
C PRO A 29 2.30 2.06 -31.14
N GLY A 30 2.17 0.75 -31.44
CA GLY A 30 1.70 0.23 -32.73
C GLY A 30 0.26 0.57 -33.09
N HIS A 31 -0.59 0.94 -32.12
CA HIS A 31 -1.98 1.38 -32.39
C HIS A 31 -2.03 2.74 -33.10
N LYS A 32 -0.90 3.45 -33.22
CA LYS A 32 -0.79 4.71 -33.99
C LYS A 32 -1.91 5.70 -33.69
N ARG A 33 -2.09 6.02 -32.38
CA ARG A 33 -3.16 6.91 -31.87
C ARG A 33 -4.55 6.42 -32.21
N GLY A 34 -4.77 5.09 -32.11
CA GLY A 34 -6.03 4.41 -32.31
C GLY A 34 -6.30 3.91 -33.73
N ARG A 35 -5.58 4.40 -34.76
CA ARG A 35 -5.80 3.97 -36.17
C ARG A 35 -5.52 2.49 -36.41
N GLY A 36 -4.55 1.92 -35.72
CA GLY A 36 -4.18 0.50 -35.79
C GLY A 36 -5.05 -0.43 -34.95
N ASN A 37 -5.89 0.12 -34.08
CA ASN A 37 -6.84 -0.61 -33.25
C ASN A 37 -8.10 0.23 -32.98
N PRO A 38 -9.07 0.22 -33.90
CA PRO A 38 -10.31 1.02 -33.77
C PRO A 38 -11.16 0.64 -32.55
N GLU A 39 -11.18 -0.64 -32.14
CA GLU A 39 -11.92 -1.11 -30.96
C GLU A 39 -11.33 -0.51 -29.68
N LEU A 40 -10.00 -0.44 -29.57
CA LEU A 40 -9.34 0.24 -28.46
C LEU A 40 -9.68 1.74 -28.45
N ALA A 41 -9.73 2.39 -29.60
CA ALA A 41 -10.13 3.79 -29.71
C ALA A 41 -11.58 4.01 -29.32
N ALA A 42 -12.49 3.09 -29.65
CA ALA A 42 -13.90 3.13 -29.24
C ALA A 42 -14.04 2.95 -27.72
N LEU A 43 -13.26 2.05 -27.11
CA LEU A 43 -13.27 1.78 -25.67
C LEU A 43 -12.75 2.98 -24.85
N LEU A 44 -11.59 3.53 -25.22
CA LEU A 44 -10.89 4.56 -24.42
C LEU A 44 -11.24 6.00 -24.83
N GLY A 45 -11.83 6.18 -26.01
CA GLY A 45 -12.03 7.46 -26.65
C GLY A 45 -10.78 7.99 -27.38
N GLU A 46 -10.98 8.66 -28.49
CA GLU A 46 -9.90 9.16 -29.37
C GLU A 46 -8.90 10.07 -28.64
N LYS A 47 -9.36 10.87 -27.68
CA LYS A 47 -8.51 11.77 -26.90
C LYS A 47 -7.53 10.97 -26.05
N CYS A 48 -8.01 9.97 -25.33
CA CYS A 48 -7.19 9.15 -24.43
C CYS A 48 -6.13 8.36 -25.23
N VAL A 49 -6.54 7.64 -26.27
CA VAL A 49 -5.63 6.89 -27.14
C VAL A 49 -4.66 7.81 -27.88
N GLY A 50 -5.08 9.04 -28.23
CA GLY A 50 -4.23 10.07 -28.83
C GLY A 50 -3.14 10.61 -27.91
N LEU A 51 -3.27 10.44 -26.59
CA LEU A 51 -2.28 10.80 -25.57
C LEU A 51 -1.36 9.64 -25.18
N ASP A 52 -1.69 8.40 -25.58
CA ASP A 52 -0.84 7.24 -25.36
C ASP A 52 0.30 7.22 -26.37
N VAL A 53 1.45 7.63 -25.92
CA VAL A 53 2.70 7.82 -26.70
C VAL A 53 3.88 7.27 -25.90
N ASN A 54 5.03 7.14 -26.55
CA ASN A 54 6.26 6.71 -25.89
C ASN A 54 7.21 7.91 -25.66
N SER A 55 8.33 7.64 -24.99
CA SER A 55 9.42 8.61 -24.74
C SER A 55 9.93 9.19 -26.06
N MET A 56 10.00 10.51 -26.12
CA MET A 56 10.55 11.26 -27.25
C MET A 56 10.99 12.64 -26.81
N LYS A 57 11.90 13.27 -27.53
CA LYS A 57 12.52 14.55 -27.17
C LYS A 57 11.53 15.63 -26.68
N PRO A 58 10.34 15.85 -27.28
CA PRO A 58 9.38 16.84 -26.79
C PRO A 58 8.66 16.47 -25.50
N LEU A 59 8.69 15.21 -25.09
CA LEU A 59 7.94 14.66 -23.96
C LEU A 59 8.86 14.14 -22.84
N ASP A 60 10.19 14.20 -23.05
CA ASP A 60 11.19 13.70 -22.10
C ASP A 60 11.32 12.16 -22.04
N ASN A 61 12.07 11.66 -21.07
CA ASN A 61 12.28 10.22 -20.83
C ASN A 61 12.30 9.95 -19.32
N LEU A 62 11.44 9.06 -18.84
CA LEU A 62 11.32 8.77 -17.41
C LEU A 62 12.61 8.22 -16.78
N CYS A 63 13.40 7.43 -17.53
CA CYS A 63 14.64 6.87 -17.03
C CYS A 63 15.79 7.92 -16.93
N HIS A 64 15.68 9.00 -17.70
CA HIS A 64 16.66 10.11 -17.70
C HIS A 64 15.95 11.44 -17.95
N PRO A 65 15.17 11.95 -16.98
CA PRO A 65 14.39 13.16 -17.17
C PRO A 65 15.26 14.40 -17.16
N VAL A 66 15.08 15.25 -18.18
CA VAL A 66 15.84 16.48 -18.37
C VAL A 66 14.96 17.70 -18.70
N SER A 67 13.65 17.50 -18.86
CA SER A 67 12.71 18.56 -19.22
C SER A 67 11.37 18.44 -18.48
N VAL A 68 10.28 18.12 -19.16
CA VAL A 68 8.92 18.18 -18.57
C VAL A 68 8.66 17.15 -17.46
N ILE A 69 9.29 15.98 -17.51
CA ILE A 69 9.21 15.01 -16.40
C ILE A 69 10.03 15.52 -15.24
N ARG A 70 11.24 16.02 -15.48
CA ARG A 70 12.09 16.63 -14.44
C ARG A 70 11.39 17.81 -13.77
N GLU A 71 10.77 18.71 -14.54
CA GLU A 71 9.98 19.82 -14.00
C GLU A 71 8.81 19.33 -13.12
N ALA A 72 8.11 18.28 -13.53
CA ALA A 72 7.03 17.70 -12.72
C ALA A 72 7.53 17.07 -11.41
N GLU A 73 8.68 16.40 -11.44
CA GLU A 73 9.34 15.82 -10.26
C GLU A 73 9.81 16.92 -9.29
N GLU A 74 10.35 18.01 -9.78
CA GLU A 74 10.75 19.18 -8.97
C GLU A 74 9.55 19.88 -8.33
N LEU A 75 8.43 20.01 -9.06
CA LEU A 75 7.18 20.53 -8.52
C LEU A 75 6.58 19.61 -7.42
N ALA A 76 6.92 18.32 -7.42
CA ALA A 76 6.57 17.36 -6.38
C ALA A 76 7.58 17.30 -5.22
N ALA A 77 8.46 18.32 -5.08
CA ALA A 77 9.48 18.43 -4.04
C ALA A 77 10.51 17.28 -4.04
N GLU A 78 11.17 17.07 -5.19
CA GLU A 78 12.21 16.05 -5.39
C GLU A 78 11.67 14.60 -5.30
N ALA A 79 10.52 14.36 -5.90
CA ALA A 79 9.94 13.03 -6.05
C ALA A 79 10.38 12.36 -7.35
N PHE A 80 10.39 11.04 -7.36
CA PHE A 80 10.43 10.25 -8.58
C PHE A 80 9.02 9.79 -8.96
N LEU A 81 8.62 10.04 -10.21
CA LEU A 81 7.35 9.53 -10.73
C LEU A 81 7.48 8.04 -11.04
N MET A 82 6.58 7.22 -10.49
CA MET A 82 6.62 5.77 -10.59
C MET A 82 5.39 5.25 -11.34
N VAL A 83 5.61 4.50 -12.42
CA VAL A 83 4.55 3.86 -13.22
C VAL A 83 4.48 2.34 -13.00
N GLY A 84 5.24 1.81 -12.07
CA GLY A 84 5.23 0.42 -11.62
C GLY A 84 4.50 0.21 -10.28
N GLY A 85 3.69 1.17 -9.85
CA GLY A 85 3.02 1.14 -8.56
C GLY A 85 3.95 1.43 -7.39
N THR A 86 3.38 1.53 -6.19
CA THR A 86 4.15 1.67 -4.95
C THR A 86 5.00 0.45 -4.68
N THR A 87 4.66 -0.71 -5.26
CA THR A 87 5.53 -1.90 -5.26
C THR A 87 6.93 -1.57 -5.76
N SER A 88 7.06 -0.92 -6.93
CA SER A 88 8.37 -0.53 -7.47
C SER A 88 9.03 0.59 -6.67
N ALA A 89 8.25 1.49 -6.06
CA ALA A 89 8.77 2.54 -5.19
C ALA A 89 9.35 1.95 -3.88
N VAL A 90 8.64 1.03 -3.22
CA VAL A 90 9.13 0.34 -2.02
C VAL A 90 10.38 -0.49 -2.32
N GLN A 91 10.38 -1.22 -3.43
CA GLN A 91 11.57 -1.95 -3.88
C GLN A 91 12.74 -1.00 -4.16
N GLY A 92 12.48 0.08 -4.89
CA GLY A 92 13.51 1.09 -5.21
C GLY A 92 14.14 1.71 -3.96
N MET A 93 13.36 2.09 -2.95
CA MET A 93 13.91 2.66 -1.72
C MET A 93 14.74 1.65 -0.91
N ILE A 94 14.29 0.40 -0.79
CA ILE A 94 15.05 -0.64 -0.07
C ILE A 94 16.35 -0.97 -0.81
N LEU A 95 16.30 -1.20 -2.13
CA LEU A 95 17.47 -1.46 -2.98
C LEU A 95 18.47 -0.29 -3.01
N SER A 96 18.01 0.94 -2.75
CA SER A 96 18.89 2.14 -2.68
C SER A 96 19.70 2.21 -1.39
N VAL A 97 19.28 1.50 -0.34
CA VAL A 97 19.90 1.57 0.99
C VAL A 97 20.57 0.25 1.37
N CYS A 98 19.94 -0.88 1.04
CA CYS A 98 20.36 -2.20 1.46
C CYS A 98 21.13 -2.95 0.38
N LYS A 99 22.16 -3.68 0.81
CA LYS A 99 22.97 -4.60 0.00
C LYS A 99 22.86 -6.02 0.56
N ALA A 100 23.42 -6.99 -0.16
CA ALA A 100 23.46 -8.37 0.31
C ALA A 100 24.19 -8.50 1.65
N GLY A 101 23.52 -9.11 2.62
CA GLY A 101 24.00 -9.28 3.98
C GLY A 101 23.71 -8.12 4.95
N ASP A 102 23.33 -6.93 4.46
CA ASP A 102 22.92 -5.83 5.32
C ASP A 102 21.65 -6.19 6.10
N LYS A 103 21.56 -5.74 7.35
CA LYS A 103 20.34 -5.88 8.14
C LYS A 103 19.41 -4.69 7.96
N ILE A 104 18.10 -4.96 7.88
CA ILE A 104 17.04 -3.95 7.88
C ILE A 104 16.00 -4.29 8.94
N ILE A 105 15.68 -3.32 9.80
CA ILE A 105 14.62 -3.46 10.81
C ILE A 105 13.30 -3.09 10.15
N LEU A 106 12.27 -3.95 10.27
CA LEU A 106 10.96 -3.71 9.66
C LEU A 106 9.85 -4.43 10.43
N PRO A 107 8.59 -3.95 10.36
CA PRO A 107 7.49 -4.67 10.98
C PRO A 107 7.17 -5.95 10.21
N ARG A 108 6.72 -6.99 10.92
CA ARG A 108 6.39 -8.27 10.26
C ARG A 108 5.16 -8.17 9.34
N ASN A 109 4.27 -7.23 9.60
CA ASN A 109 3.06 -6.98 8.81
C ASN A 109 3.27 -6.03 7.62
N VAL A 110 4.46 -6.04 7.02
CA VAL A 110 4.75 -5.29 5.78
C VAL A 110 4.02 -5.89 4.58
N HIS A 111 3.77 -5.06 3.59
CA HIS A 111 3.33 -5.53 2.28
C HIS A 111 4.41 -6.40 1.61
N LYS A 112 3.99 -7.42 0.83
CA LYS A 112 4.91 -8.35 0.13
C LYS A 112 6.01 -7.66 -0.68
N SER A 113 5.81 -6.43 -1.16
CA SER A 113 6.82 -5.67 -1.92
C SER A 113 8.10 -5.45 -1.14
N ALA A 114 8.02 -5.25 0.18
CA ALA A 114 9.20 -5.12 1.03
C ALA A 114 9.99 -6.44 1.09
N ILE A 115 9.32 -7.56 1.31
CA ILE A 115 10.00 -8.87 1.35
C ILE A 115 10.54 -9.26 -0.03
N ASN A 116 9.82 -8.93 -1.11
CA ASN A 116 10.35 -9.11 -2.47
C ASN A 116 11.64 -8.31 -2.69
N ALA A 117 11.74 -7.09 -2.15
CA ALA A 117 12.99 -6.32 -2.21
C ALA A 117 14.13 -7.04 -1.48
N LEU A 118 13.85 -7.67 -0.33
CA LEU A 118 14.86 -8.47 0.41
C LEU A 118 15.30 -9.70 -0.39
N VAL A 119 14.36 -10.35 -1.11
CA VAL A 119 14.71 -11.43 -2.04
C VAL A 119 15.66 -10.94 -3.15
N LEU A 120 15.39 -9.73 -3.68
CA LEU A 120 16.19 -9.15 -4.76
C LEU A 120 17.59 -8.73 -4.29
N CYS A 121 17.69 -8.00 -3.16
CA CYS A 121 18.97 -7.45 -2.70
C CYS A 121 19.77 -8.38 -1.77
N GLY A 122 19.13 -9.38 -1.17
CA GLY A 122 19.77 -10.28 -0.21
C GLY A 122 19.97 -9.68 1.18
N ALA A 123 19.30 -8.61 1.52
CA ALA A 123 19.31 -8.07 2.87
C ALA A 123 18.58 -8.99 3.85
N VAL A 124 18.99 -8.93 5.12
CA VAL A 124 18.50 -9.78 6.21
C VAL A 124 17.48 -9.01 7.04
N PRO A 125 16.23 -9.49 7.12
CA PRO A 125 15.22 -8.82 7.95
C PRO A 125 15.47 -9.02 9.45
N VAL A 126 15.30 -7.94 10.21
CA VAL A 126 15.14 -7.94 11.67
C VAL A 126 13.69 -7.54 11.92
N TYR A 127 12.83 -8.51 12.17
CA TYR A 127 11.40 -8.24 12.33
C TYR A 127 11.06 -7.69 13.71
N VAL A 128 10.33 -6.57 13.71
CA VAL A 128 9.62 -6.04 14.87
C VAL A 128 8.18 -6.49 14.78
N ASN A 129 7.78 -7.42 15.65
CA ASN A 129 6.40 -7.90 15.64
C ASN A 129 5.47 -6.80 16.16
N PRO A 130 4.45 -6.39 15.35
CA PRO A 130 3.45 -5.47 15.80
C PRO A 130 2.68 -6.05 16.99
N GLU A 131 2.08 -5.19 17.80
CA GLU A 131 1.06 -5.62 18.74
C GLU A 131 -0.22 -5.98 17.97
N VAL A 132 -1.05 -6.79 18.60
CA VAL A 132 -2.35 -7.20 18.07
C VAL A 132 -3.44 -6.73 19.01
N ASN A 133 -4.46 -6.11 18.46
CA ASN A 133 -5.72 -5.93 19.18
C ASN A 133 -6.55 -7.20 18.97
N GLY A 134 -6.54 -8.10 19.96
CA GLY A 134 -7.24 -9.40 19.88
C GLY A 134 -8.76 -9.27 19.76
N ASP A 135 -9.35 -8.22 20.34
CA ASP A 135 -10.80 -7.97 20.26
C ASP A 135 -11.25 -7.60 18.84
N LEU A 136 -10.39 -6.86 18.11
CA LEU A 136 -10.66 -6.42 16.75
C LEU A 136 -10.01 -7.33 15.69
N GLY A 137 -9.10 -8.22 16.08
CA GLY A 137 -8.37 -9.09 15.16
C GLY A 137 -7.45 -8.35 14.19
N ILE A 138 -6.88 -7.21 14.58
CA ILE A 138 -6.01 -6.38 13.73
C ILE A 138 -4.61 -6.22 14.30
N SER A 139 -3.62 -6.20 13.41
CA SER A 139 -2.26 -5.78 13.75
C SER A 139 -2.19 -4.26 13.92
N LEU A 140 -1.49 -3.83 14.96
CA LEU A 140 -1.27 -2.42 15.26
C LEU A 140 0.01 -1.89 14.60
N GLY A 141 0.42 -0.67 14.97
CA GLY A 141 1.67 -0.07 14.53
C GLY A 141 2.91 -0.61 15.26
N MET A 142 4.06 -0.09 14.90
CA MET A 142 5.32 -0.41 15.58
C MET A 142 5.40 0.32 16.92
N ASP A 143 5.47 -0.43 18.02
CA ASP A 143 5.76 0.13 19.35
C ASP A 143 7.20 0.64 19.36
N ILE A 144 7.38 1.93 19.67
CA ILE A 144 8.67 2.59 19.67
C ILE A 144 9.70 1.90 20.59
N ARG A 145 9.26 1.30 21.70
CA ARG A 145 10.13 0.56 22.64
C ARG A 145 10.67 -0.72 22.02
N LYS A 146 9.86 -1.40 21.19
CA LYS A 146 10.31 -2.59 20.45
C LYS A 146 11.28 -2.22 19.33
N VAL A 147 11.06 -1.06 18.68
CA VAL A 147 11.98 -0.52 17.67
C VAL A 147 13.31 -0.14 18.30
N GLU A 148 13.31 0.57 19.43
CA GLU A 148 14.51 0.93 20.19
C GLU A 148 15.33 -0.31 20.57
N LYS A 149 14.68 -1.33 21.12
CA LYS A 149 15.31 -2.61 21.43
C LYS A 149 15.92 -3.28 20.19
N ALA A 150 15.19 -3.31 19.08
CA ALA A 150 15.68 -3.91 17.83
C ALA A 150 16.92 -3.16 17.29
N ILE A 151 16.94 -1.83 17.40
CA ILE A 151 18.09 -0.98 17.05
C ILE A 151 19.29 -1.26 17.95
N GLU A 152 19.08 -1.37 19.28
CA GLU A 152 20.15 -1.67 20.24
C GLU A 152 20.75 -3.06 20.03
N GLU A 153 19.92 -4.05 19.74
CA GLU A 153 20.36 -5.44 19.50
C GLU A 153 20.98 -5.64 18.10
N ASN A 154 20.76 -4.70 17.16
CA ASN A 154 21.29 -4.75 15.80
C ASN A 154 21.92 -3.42 15.39
N PRO A 155 23.01 -2.98 16.06
CA PRO A 155 23.64 -1.68 15.77
C PRO A 155 24.29 -1.62 14.38
N ASP A 156 24.42 -2.76 13.69
CA ASP A 156 24.90 -2.93 12.31
C ASP A 156 23.78 -2.86 11.27
N ALA A 157 22.53 -2.68 11.68
CA ALA A 157 21.44 -2.47 10.72
C ALA A 157 21.62 -1.13 9.99
N VAL A 158 21.29 -1.13 8.68
CA VAL A 158 21.49 0.07 7.84
C VAL A 158 20.23 0.92 7.73
N ALA A 159 19.05 0.33 7.97
CA ALA A 159 17.78 1.04 7.85
C ALA A 159 16.70 0.49 8.78
N VAL A 160 15.70 1.35 9.03
CA VAL A 160 14.42 1.00 9.62
C VAL A 160 13.33 1.30 8.56
N LEU A 161 12.50 0.31 8.22
CA LEU A 161 11.32 0.48 7.39
C LEU A 161 10.09 0.58 8.30
N VAL A 162 9.23 1.55 8.04
CA VAL A 162 7.96 1.74 8.76
C VAL A 162 6.81 1.70 7.77
N ASN A 163 5.76 0.93 8.07
CA ASN A 163 4.50 0.97 7.33
C ASN A 163 3.55 1.97 8.04
N ASN A 164 3.27 3.11 7.44
CA ASN A 164 2.55 4.20 8.09
C ASN A 164 1.76 5.09 7.10
N PRO A 165 0.42 5.14 7.20
CA PRO A 165 -0.43 4.36 8.09
C PRO A 165 -0.50 2.89 7.68
N THR A 166 -0.93 2.02 8.60
CA THR A 166 -1.34 0.65 8.24
C THR A 166 -2.62 0.68 7.41
N TYR A 167 -3.02 -0.48 6.91
CA TYR A 167 -4.25 -0.62 6.12
C TYR A 167 -5.49 -0.14 6.88
N TYR A 168 -5.53 -0.42 8.19
CA TYR A 168 -6.65 -0.03 9.07
C TYR A 168 -6.59 1.41 9.58
N GLY A 169 -5.58 2.18 9.20
CA GLY A 169 -5.42 3.59 9.61
C GLY A 169 -4.55 3.80 10.85
N ILE A 170 -3.92 2.76 11.37
CA ILE A 170 -3.03 2.86 12.54
C ILE A 170 -1.72 3.56 12.15
N CYS A 171 -1.30 4.55 12.93
CA CYS A 171 -0.03 5.26 12.77
C CYS A 171 0.90 5.01 13.95
N SER A 172 2.18 4.76 13.66
CA SER A 172 3.28 4.63 14.63
C SER A 172 3.84 6.00 15.01
N ASP A 173 4.63 6.08 16.11
CA ASP A 173 5.42 7.28 16.43
C ASP A 173 6.58 7.45 15.45
N LEU A 174 6.26 7.93 14.26
CA LEU A 174 7.22 8.06 13.17
C LEU A 174 8.35 9.05 13.49
N ARG A 175 8.06 10.14 14.23
CA ARG A 175 9.09 11.11 14.65
C ARG A 175 10.07 10.50 15.65
N GLY A 176 9.55 9.75 16.62
CA GLY A 176 10.38 9.02 17.60
C GLY A 176 11.25 7.98 16.92
N ILE A 177 10.69 7.19 15.99
CA ILE A 177 11.44 6.17 15.23
C ILE A 177 12.54 6.83 14.38
N VAL A 178 12.24 7.92 13.67
CA VAL A 178 13.24 8.66 12.87
C VAL A 178 14.39 9.14 13.77
N LYS A 179 14.08 9.71 14.91
CA LYS A 179 15.10 10.18 15.86
C LYS A 179 16.02 9.04 16.33
N LEU A 180 15.44 7.93 16.81
CA LEU A 180 16.20 6.77 17.30
C LEU A 180 17.10 6.16 16.21
N ALA A 181 16.57 5.99 14.99
CA ALA A 181 17.32 5.44 13.87
C ALA A 181 18.47 6.36 13.44
N HIS A 182 18.23 7.67 13.30
CA HIS A 182 19.24 8.64 12.90
C HIS A 182 20.35 8.79 13.93
N GLU A 183 20.05 8.69 15.23
CA GLU A 183 21.08 8.70 16.30
C GLU A 183 22.08 7.52 16.17
N LYS A 184 21.70 6.46 15.50
CA LYS A 184 22.56 5.30 15.18
C LYS A 184 23.05 5.28 13.73
N GLY A 185 22.80 6.34 12.97
CA GLY A 185 23.22 6.44 11.55
C GLY A 185 22.43 5.58 10.58
N MET A 186 21.31 4.99 11.01
CA MET A 186 20.41 4.21 10.17
C MET A 186 19.50 5.12 9.35
N LYS A 187 19.15 4.68 8.13
CA LYS A 187 18.15 5.35 7.30
C LYS A 187 16.74 4.97 7.70
N VAL A 188 15.77 5.89 7.53
CA VAL A 188 14.35 5.59 7.76
C VAL A 188 13.60 5.63 6.44
N LEU A 189 12.95 4.51 6.11
CA LEU A 189 12.15 4.29 4.92
C LEU A 189 10.69 4.16 5.34
N ALA A 190 9.79 4.87 4.68
CA ALA A 190 8.36 4.78 4.99
C ALA A 190 7.56 4.21 3.81
N ASP A 191 6.88 3.10 4.06
CA ASP A 191 5.80 2.67 3.17
C ASP A 191 4.53 3.44 3.55
N GLU A 192 4.29 4.53 2.84
CA GLU A 192 3.10 5.37 2.94
C GLU A 192 2.13 5.13 1.77
N ALA A 193 2.07 3.89 1.26
CA ALA A 193 1.12 3.56 0.19
C ALA A 193 -0.32 4.01 0.50
N HIS A 194 -0.69 4.03 1.76
CA HIS A 194 -2.01 4.48 2.25
C HIS A 194 -2.01 5.90 2.82
N GLY A 195 -0.92 6.67 2.65
CA GLY A 195 -0.69 7.95 3.31
C GLY A 195 -0.58 9.18 2.39
N THR A 196 -0.86 9.09 1.08
CA THR A 196 -0.74 10.24 0.16
C THR A 196 -1.47 11.50 0.65
N HIS A 197 -2.65 11.36 1.24
CA HIS A 197 -3.47 12.46 1.74
C HIS A 197 -2.88 13.15 2.98
N LEU A 198 -1.99 12.48 3.72
CA LEU A 198 -1.33 13.06 4.89
C LEU A 198 -0.47 14.28 4.55
N TYR A 199 -0.09 14.45 3.29
CA TYR A 199 0.67 15.59 2.78
C TYR A 199 -0.19 16.84 2.55
N PHE A 200 -1.53 16.69 2.51
CA PHE A 200 -2.42 17.75 2.04
C PHE A 200 -3.55 18.07 3.03
N GLY A 201 -3.92 17.16 3.92
CA GLY A 201 -5.02 17.35 4.88
C GLY A 201 -4.56 17.93 6.21
N LYS A 202 -5.25 18.97 6.72
CA LYS A 202 -5.07 19.42 8.10
C LYS A 202 -5.76 18.47 9.10
N GLY A 203 -5.13 18.25 10.25
CA GLY A 203 -5.68 17.39 11.31
C GLY A 203 -5.53 15.89 11.07
N LEU A 204 -4.80 15.51 10.01
CA LEU A 204 -4.36 14.15 9.73
C LEU A 204 -3.01 13.85 10.42
N PRO A 205 -2.67 12.57 10.60
CA PRO A 205 -1.37 12.17 11.14
C PRO A 205 -0.18 12.77 10.40
N VAL A 206 0.98 12.81 11.05
CA VAL A 206 2.21 13.32 10.43
C VAL A 206 2.65 12.41 9.28
N ASN A 207 2.96 13.01 8.12
CA ASN A 207 3.55 12.29 6.99
C ASN A 207 5.05 12.06 7.18
N ALA A 208 5.61 11.10 6.43
CA ALA A 208 6.99 10.66 6.58
C ALA A 208 8.03 11.76 6.31
N MET A 209 7.83 12.58 5.28
CA MET A 209 8.77 13.66 4.97
C MET A 209 8.79 14.72 6.08
N ALA A 210 7.63 15.07 6.63
CA ALA A 210 7.53 16.01 7.75
C ALA A 210 8.02 15.42 9.08
N ALA A 211 8.01 14.08 9.22
CA ALA A 211 8.61 13.38 10.34
C ALA A 211 10.15 13.31 10.23
N GLY A 212 10.71 13.52 9.04
CA GLY A 212 12.15 13.47 8.79
C GLY A 212 12.65 12.13 8.25
N ALA A 213 11.77 11.23 7.80
CA ALA A 213 12.19 10.00 7.13
C ALA A 213 13.03 10.31 5.88
N ASP A 214 13.95 9.42 5.53
CA ASP A 214 14.86 9.64 4.40
C ASP A 214 14.17 9.43 3.05
N MET A 215 13.28 8.44 2.96
CA MET A 215 12.44 8.19 1.78
C MET A 215 11.05 7.74 2.15
N ALA A 216 10.07 8.04 1.29
CA ALA A 216 8.70 7.54 1.43
C ALA A 216 8.10 7.14 0.09
N ALA A 217 7.43 5.99 0.06
CA ALA A 217 6.72 5.48 -1.11
C ALA A 217 5.22 5.74 -0.95
N VAL A 218 4.60 6.53 -1.85
CA VAL A 218 3.19 6.92 -1.77
C VAL A 218 2.40 6.47 -3.00
N SER A 219 1.20 5.90 -2.78
CA SER A 219 0.27 5.53 -3.86
C SER A 219 -0.64 6.70 -4.20
N MET A 220 -0.28 7.47 -5.22
CA MET A 220 -1.11 8.57 -5.67
C MET A 220 -2.50 8.10 -6.16
N HIS A 221 -2.59 6.88 -6.69
CA HIS A 221 -3.85 6.30 -7.18
C HIS A 221 -4.83 5.90 -6.05
N LYS A 222 -4.38 5.66 -4.82
CA LYS A 222 -5.28 5.23 -3.73
C LYS A 222 -6.09 6.39 -3.16
N SER A 223 -5.45 7.50 -2.80
CA SER A 223 -6.14 8.66 -2.22
C SER A 223 -5.89 9.98 -2.94
N GLY A 224 -4.95 10.04 -3.88
CA GLY A 224 -4.59 11.25 -4.60
C GLY A 224 -5.33 11.50 -5.90
N GLY A 225 -6.15 10.55 -6.38
CA GLY A 225 -7.00 10.71 -7.56
C GLY A 225 -6.32 10.51 -8.91
N SER A 226 -5.14 9.89 -8.96
CA SER A 226 -4.47 9.50 -10.21
C SER A 226 -4.92 8.12 -10.70
N LEU A 227 -4.54 7.75 -11.91
CA LEU A 227 -4.85 6.42 -12.48
C LEU A 227 -4.16 5.31 -11.69
N THR A 228 -4.80 4.15 -11.61
CA THR A 228 -4.24 2.93 -10.98
C THR A 228 -2.82 2.67 -11.44
N GLN A 229 -1.95 2.17 -10.54
CA GLN A 229 -0.53 1.89 -10.76
C GLN A 229 0.39 3.13 -10.69
N SER A 230 -0.15 4.35 -10.67
CA SER A 230 0.65 5.55 -10.55
C SER A 230 1.02 5.86 -9.09
N SER A 231 2.29 6.12 -8.82
CA SER A 231 2.87 6.31 -7.48
C SER A 231 4.00 7.32 -7.51
N MET A 232 4.49 7.71 -6.36
CA MET A 232 5.70 8.53 -6.23
C MET A 232 6.64 7.93 -5.17
N LEU A 233 7.93 8.07 -5.39
CA LEU A 233 8.96 7.90 -4.38
C LEU A 233 9.48 9.27 -3.99
N LEU A 234 9.26 9.65 -2.74
CA LEU A 234 9.67 10.92 -2.17
C LEU A 234 11.02 10.77 -1.48
N LEU A 235 11.87 11.79 -1.60
CA LEU A 235 13.18 11.81 -0.97
C LEU A 235 13.33 13.03 -0.06
N ASN A 236 13.97 12.85 1.07
CA ASN A 236 14.38 13.94 1.93
C ASN A 236 15.84 14.35 1.63
N LYS A 237 16.21 15.54 2.07
CA LYS A 237 17.58 16.07 1.89
C LYS A 237 18.61 15.09 2.45
N GLY A 238 19.71 14.90 1.72
CA GLY A 238 20.80 13.99 2.12
C GLY A 238 20.78 12.62 1.46
N MET A 239 19.72 12.29 0.69
CA MET A 239 19.75 11.13 -0.20
C MET A 239 20.43 11.48 -1.53
N ASN A 240 21.23 10.54 -2.05
CA ASN A 240 21.86 10.69 -3.37
C ASN A 240 20.83 10.36 -4.46
N GLN A 241 20.21 11.41 -5.03
CA GLN A 241 19.15 11.29 -6.04
C GLN A 241 19.61 10.54 -7.29
N ASP A 242 20.84 10.78 -7.75
CA ASP A 242 21.37 10.14 -8.96
C ASP A 242 21.53 8.62 -8.75
N TYR A 243 21.98 8.22 -7.57
CA TYR A 243 22.09 6.80 -7.21
C TYR A 243 20.70 6.15 -7.10
N VAL A 244 19.75 6.80 -6.43
CA VAL A 244 18.37 6.31 -6.33
C VAL A 244 17.76 6.17 -7.73
N ARG A 245 17.97 7.14 -8.64
CA ARG A 245 17.55 7.04 -10.05
C ARG A 245 18.13 5.82 -10.75
N GLN A 246 19.42 5.56 -10.57
CA GLN A 246 20.06 4.40 -11.15
C GLN A 246 19.43 3.10 -10.64
N ILE A 247 19.16 3.00 -9.35
CA ILE A 247 18.49 1.82 -8.76
C ILE A 247 17.08 1.65 -9.31
N ILE A 248 16.29 2.72 -9.35
CA ILE A 248 14.92 2.67 -9.93
C ILE A 248 14.98 2.15 -11.37
N ASN A 249 15.94 2.63 -12.16
CA ASN A 249 16.08 2.26 -13.56
C ASN A 249 16.47 0.77 -13.79
N LEU A 250 16.89 0.03 -12.75
CA LEU A 250 17.10 -1.42 -12.86
C LEU A 250 15.79 -2.20 -13.02
N THR A 251 14.70 -1.67 -12.45
CA THR A 251 13.40 -2.36 -12.42
C THR A 251 12.30 -1.59 -13.15
N GLN A 252 12.51 -0.32 -13.47
CA GLN A 252 11.54 0.53 -14.15
C GLN A 252 11.52 0.27 -15.65
N THR A 253 10.32 0.29 -16.24
CA THR A 253 10.16 0.22 -17.69
C THR A 253 10.82 1.39 -18.41
N THR A 254 11.44 1.13 -19.57
CA THR A 254 11.95 2.15 -20.49
C THR A 254 10.86 2.78 -21.36
N SER A 255 9.67 2.16 -21.41
CA SER A 255 8.50 2.58 -22.18
C SER A 255 7.39 3.03 -21.24
N ALA A 256 7.61 4.12 -20.51
CA ALA A 256 6.67 4.61 -19.51
C ALA A 256 5.33 5.05 -20.15
N SER A 257 4.21 4.71 -19.51
CA SER A 257 2.89 5.18 -19.89
C SER A 257 2.74 6.68 -19.62
N TYR A 258 2.58 7.47 -20.66
CA TYR A 258 2.35 8.92 -20.52
C TYR A 258 0.95 9.25 -20.00
N LEU A 259 -0.02 8.32 -20.11
CA LEU A 259 -1.32 8.44 -19.42
C LEU A 259 -1.13 8.40 -17.91
N LEU A 260 -0.33 7.47 -17.39
CA LEU A 260 -0.02 7.39 -15.96
C LEU A 260 0.79 8.62 -15.51
N LEU A 261 1.83 9.01 -16.25
CA LEU A 261 2.65 10.18 -15.91
C LEU A 261 1.83 11.47 -15.90
N SER A 262 0.97 11.69 -16.90
CA SER A 262 0.11 12.88 -16.91
C SER A 262 -0.95 12.85 -15.81
N SER A 263 -1.46 11.68 -15.45
CA SER A 263 -2.39 11.55 -14.33
C SER A 263 -1.74 11.92 -12.99
N LEU A 264 -0.48 11.51 -12.76
CA LEU A 264 0.32 11.91 -11.60
C LEU A 264 0.50 13.43 -11.54
N ASP A 265 0.89 14.02 -12.64
CA ASP A 265 1.16 15.46 -12.73
C ASP A 265 -0.11 16.31 -12.51
N ILE A 266 -1.24 15.89 -13.10
CA ILE A 266 -2.55 16.52 -12.87
C ILE A 266 -3.00 16.35 -11.42
N SER A 267 -2.86 15.15 -10.84
CA SER A 267 -3.25 14.88 -9.46
C SER A 267 -2.39 15.67 -8.47
N ARG A 268 -1.06 15.73 -8.68
CA ARG A 268 -0.17 16.58 -7.89
C ARG A 268 -0.65 18.04 -7.90
N ARG A 269 -0.92 18.61 -9.10
CA ARG A 269 -1.44 19.97 -9.24
C ARG A 269 -2.76 20.17 -8.49
N ASN A 270 -3.71 19.24 -8.67
CA ASN A 270 -5.01 19.33 -8.02
C ASN A 270 -4.88 19.32 -6.49
N LEU A 271 -4.07 18.40 -5.95
CA LEU A 271 -3.83 18.27 -4.51
C LEU A 271 -3.08 19.48 -3.94
N ALA A 272 -2.09 20.02 -4.66
CA ALA A 272 -1.37 21.20 -4.22
C ALA A 272 -2.28 22.44 -4.11
N LEU A 273 -3.28 22.56 -5.00
CA LEU A 273 -4.17 23.71 -5.05
C LEU A 273 -5.44 23.56 -4.21
N ARG A 274 -5.94 22.34 -4.02
CA ARG A 274 -7.25 22.06 -3.40
C ARG A 274 -7.23 20.97 -2.35
N GLY A 275 -6.08 20.35 -2.06
CA GLY A 275 -5.99 19.17 -1.20
C GLY A 275 -6.52 19.43 0.19
N GLU A 276 -6.20 20.58 0.80
CA GLU A 276 -6.69 20.95 2.13
C GLU A 276 -8.22 21.00 2.20
N GLU A 277 -8.87 21.66 1.25
CA GLU A 277 -10.33 21.73 1.18
C GLU A 277 -10.94 20.33 0.92
N SER A 278 -10.36 19.59 -0.03
CA SER A 278 -10.88 18.27 -0.42
C SER A 278 -10.80 17.27 0.72
N PHE A 279 -9.65 17.18 1.40
CA PHE A 279 -9.50 16.26 2.53
C PHE A 279 -10.21 16.74 3.79
N GLY A 280 -10.46 18.03 3.96
CA GLY A 280 -11.36 18.54 5.00
C GLY A 280 -12.78 17.94 4.85
N LYS A 281 -13.31 17.86 3.63
CA LYS A 281 -14.61 17.20 3.34
C LYS A 281 -14.55 15.69 3.57
N VAL A 282 -13.46 15.04 3.14
CA VAL A 282 -13.25 13.59 3.35
C VAL A 282 -13.27 13.24 4.83
N ILE A 283 -12.57 14.00 5.68
CA ILE A 283 -12.56 13.82 7.13
C ILE A 283 -13.98 13.93 7.70
N GLN A 284 -14.73 14.96 7.31
CA GLN A 284 -16.12 15.15 7.78
C GLN A 284 -17.02 13.98 7.37
N MET A 285 -16.93 13.50 6.13
CA MET A 285 -17.70 12.34 5.67
C MET A 285 -17.32 11.05 6.41
N ALA A 286 -16.02 10.84 6.67
CA ALA A 286 -15.55 9.66 7.38
C ALA A 286 -15.99 9.64 8.85
N GLU A 287 -15.94 10.79 9.52
CA GLU A 287 -16.42 10.91 10.91
C GLU A 287 -17.95 10.76 10.98
N TYR A 288 -18.69 11.34 10.03
CA TYR A 288 -20.14 11.15 9.94
C TYR A 288 -20.48 9.66 9.76
N ALA A 289 -19.85 8.97 8.78
CA ALA A 289 -20.07 7.54 8.55
C ALA A 289 -19.79 6.71 9.81
N ARG A 290 -18.67 6.98 10.51
CA ARG A 290 -18.28 6.30 11.74
C ARG A 290 -19.33 6.44 12.83
N ASN A 291 -19.83 7.65 13.06
CA ASN A 291 -20.84 7.92 14.06
C ASN A 291 -22.18 7.23 13.74
N GLU A 292 -22.64 7.31 12.50
CA GLU A 292 -23.87 6.67 12.05
C GLU A 292 -23.79 5.14 12.16
N ILE A 293 -22.68 4.52 11.73
CA ILE A 293 -22.47 3.06 11.83
C ILE A 293 -22.48 2.62 13.30
N ASN A 294 -21.78 3.35 14.18
CA ASN A 294 -21.78 3.04 15.61
C ASN A 294 -23.18 3.19 16.25
N SER A 295 -24.06 4.02 15.68
CA SER A 295 -25.42 4.20 16.15
C SER A 295 -26.37 3.07 15.74
N ILE A 296 -26.05 2.27 14.72
CA ILE A 296 -26.83 1.08 14.30
C ILE A 296 -26.85 0.06 15.44
N GLY A 297 -25.70 -0.13 16.12
CA GLY A 297 -25.48 -1.20 17.11
C GLY A 297 -24.99 -2.48 16.48
N GLY A 298 -24.22 -3.25 17.27
CA GLY A 298 -23.59 -4.51 16.80
C GLY A 298 -22.34 -4.34 15.96
N TYR A 299 -22.14 -3.22 15.32
CA TYR A 299 -20.89 -2.82 14.67
C TYR A 299 -20.02 -1.96 15.60
N TYR A 300 -18.74 -1.93 15.30
CA TYR A 300 -17.83 -0.97 15.92
C TYR A 300 -16.90 -0.36 14.85
N ALA A 301 -17.23 0.83 14.41
CA ALA A 301 -16.40 1.65 13.55
C ALA A 301 -15.39 2.39 14.42
N TYR A 302 -14.16 1.88 14.49
CA TYR A 302 -13.12 2.42 15.37
C TYR A 302 -12.37 3.60 14.73
N GLY A 303 -11.69 4.35 15.58
CA GLY A 303 -11.01 5.58 15.18
C GLY A 303 -9.94 6.01 16.17
N LYS A 304 -9.87 7.30 16.49
CA LYS A 304 -8.90 7.88 17.44
C LYS A 304 -9.05 7.38 18.88
N ASP A 305 -10.15 6.76 19.23
CA ASP A 305 -10.37 6.06 20.49
C ASP A 305 -9.42 4.89 20.72
N LEU A 306 -8.82 4.33 19.66
CA LEU A 306 -7.76 3.31 19.76
C LEU A 306 -6.38 3.89 20.13
N VAL A 307 -6.17 5.22 20.08
CA VAL A 307 -4.86 5.84 20.35
C VAL A 307 -4.44 5.54 21.79
N ASN A 308 -3.28 4.89 21.93
CA ASN A 308 -2.72 4.47 23.22
C ASN A 308 -1.33 5.06 23.50
N GLY A 309 -0.78 5.87 22.57
CA GLY A 309 0.52 6.51 22.69
C GLY A 309 1.74 5.59 22.49
N THR A 310 1.53 4.33 22.13
CA THR A 310 2.59 3.33 21.90
C THR A 310 2.43 2.66 20.54
N SER A 311 1.73 1.55 20.44
CA SER A 311 1.47 0.81 19.20
C SER A 311 0.37 1.44 18.32
N VAL A 312 -0.45 2.33 18.88
CA VAL A 312 -1.34 3.24 18.17
C VAL A 312 -1.01 4.67 18.61
N TYR A 313 -0.07 5.29 17.91
CA TYR A 313 0.37 6.64 18.26
C TYR A 313 -0.57 7.72 17.73
N ASP A 314 -1.11 7.51 16.52
CA ASP A 314 -2.15 8.34 15.91
C ASP A 314 -3.03 7.45 15.02
N PHE A 315 -4.11 8.01 14.48
CA PHE A 315 -5.07 7.29 13.64
C PHE A 315 -5.49 8.13 12.43
N ASP A 316 -5.44 7.52 11.25
CA ASP A 316 -5.94 8.09 9.99
C ASP A 316 -7.46 7.92 9.91
N VAL A 317 -8.18 8.99 10.24
CA VAL A 317 -9.64 9.00 10.31
C VAL A 317 -10.34 8.79 8.96
N THR A 318 -9.62 8.90 7.84
CA THR A 318 -10.18 8.64 6.50
C THR A 318 -10.39 7.15 6.21
N LYS A 319 -9.77 6.26 7.00
CA LYS A 319 -10.01 4.83 6.96
C LYS A 319 -11.24 4.48 7.77
N LEU A 320 -12.31 4.08 7.09
CA LEU A 320 -13.54 3.62 7.73
C LEU A 320 -13.44 2.10 7.94
N SER A 321 -12.77 1.74 9.02
CA SER A 321 -12.62 0.35 9.45
C SER A 321 -13.73 0.01 10.44
N VAL A 322 -14.44 -1.09 10.20
CA VAL A 322 -15.62 -1.49 10.98
C VAL A 322 -15.52 -2.96 11.38
N TYR A 323 -15.54 -3.21 12.67
CA TYR A 323 -15.63 -4.55 13.23
C TYR A 323 -17.07 -5.08 13.10
N THR A 324 -17.22 -6.30 12.58
CA THR A 324 -18.51 -6.86 12.19
C THR A 324 -18.94 -8.08 13.02
N LEU A 325 -18.01 -8.74 13.73
CA LEU A 325 -18.36 -9.93 14.52
C LEU A 325 -19.39 -9.62 15.63
N GLY A 326 -19.63 -8.36 15.93
CA GLY A 326 -20.67 -7.92 16.85
C GLY A 326 -22.09 -8.27 16.40
N ILE A 327 -22.31 -8.44 15.09
CA ILE A 327 -23.58 -8.92 14.51
C ILE A 327 -23.52 -10.42 14.14
N GLY A 328 -22.45 -11.14 14.51
CA GLY A 328 -22.27 -12.57 14.22
C GLY A 328 -21.89 -12.88 12.77
N LEU A 329 -21.45 -11.89 11.99
CA LEU A 329 -20.97 -12.05 10.62
C LEU A 329 -19.49 -11.73 10.51
N ALA A 330 -18.75 -12.58 9.79
CA ALA A 330 -17.38 -12.24 9.40
C ALA A 330 -17.36 -11.03 8.45
N GLY A 331 -16.28 -10.25 8.48
CA GLY A 331 -16.13 -9.10 7.58
C GLY A 331 -16.26 -9.49 6.11
N ILE A 332 -15.73 -10.65 5.71
CA ILE A 332 -15.88 -11.15 4.33
C ILE A 332 -17.33 -11.46 3.98
N GLU A 333 -18.16 -11.97 4.93
CA GLU A 333 -19.58 -12.19 4.69
C GLU A 333 -20.32 -10.86 4.49
N VAL A 334 -19.98 -9.82 5.28
CA VAL A 334 -20.55 -8.48 5.11
C VAL A 334 -20.10 -7.84 3.80
N TYR A 335 -18.83 -8.02 3.40
CA TYR A 335 -18.30 -7.57 2.12
C TYR A 335 -19.09 -8.17 0.95
N ASP A 336 -19.32 -9.50 0.97
CA ASP A 336 -20.08 -10.18 -0.07
C ASP A 336 -21.53 -9.70 -0.13
N LEU A 337 -22.20 -9.55 1.01
CA LEU A 337 -23.56 -8.98 1.06
C LEU A 337 -23.62 -7.57 0.50
N LEU A 338 -22.70 -6.69 0.86
CA LEU A 338 -22.63 -5.31 0.33
C LEU A 338 -22.49 -5.30 -1.19
N ARG A 339 -21.65 -6.18 -1.74
CA ARG A 339 -21.44 -6.29 -3.20
C ARG A 339 -22.65 -6.88 -3.90
N ASP A 340 -23.16 -8.01 -3.42
CA ASP A 340 -24.10 -8.85 -4.16
C ASP A 340 -25.57 -8.41 -4.00
N GLU A 341 -25.93 -7.85 -2.81
CA GLU A 341 -27.31 -7.47 -2.49
C GLU A 341 -27.54 -5.94 -2.55
N TYR A 342 -26.46 -5.14 -2.35
CA TYR A 342 -26.60 -3.67 -2.26
C TYR A 342 -25.85 -2.91 -3.36
N ASP A 343 -25.14 -3.60 -4.27
CA ASP A 343 -24.27 -3.00 -5.30
C ASP A 343 -23.26 -1.99 -4.70
N ILE A 344 -22.66 -2.33 -3.55
CA ILE A 344 -21.66 -1.51 -2.86
C ILE A 344 -20.34 -2.25 -2.84
N GLN A 345 -19.33 -1.73 -3.56
CA GLN A 345 -17.98 -2.26 -3.54
C GLN A 345 -17.14 -1.49 -2.54
N ILE A 346 -16.80 -2.10 -1.41
CA ILE A 346 -15.82 -1.60 -0.45
C ILE A 346 -14.43 -2.14 -0.76
N GLU A 347 -13.40 -1.70 -0.02
CA GLU A 347 -12.01 -2.09 -0.28
C GLU A 347 -11.78 -3.57 -0.01
N PHE A 348 -12.12 -4.05 1.20
CA PHE A 348 -12.08 -5.47 1.53
C PHE A 348 -12.92 -5.82 2.77
N GLY A 349 -13.09 -7.13 2.98
CA GLY A 349 -13.50 -7.75 4.23
C GLY A 349 -12.51 -8.82 4.65
N ASP A 350 -12.11 -8.83 5.92
CA ASP A 350 -11.36 -9.92 6.54
C ASP A 350 -12.26 -10.76 7.45
N ILE A 351 -11.67 -11.53 8.37
CA ILE A 351 -12.43 -12.37 9.31
C ILE A 351 -13.26 -11.51 10.28
N CYS A 352 -12.71 -10.40 10.76
CA CYS A 352 -13.30 -9.58 11.83
C CYS A 352 -13.88 -8.25 11.35
N ASN A 353 -13.37 -7.72 10.23
CA ASN A 353 -13.57 -6.33 9.84
C ASN A 353 -13.92 -6.17 8.37
N ILE A 354 -14.57 -5.07 8.06
CA ILE A 354 -14.62 -4.48 6.72
C ILE A 354 -13.85 -3.16 6.70
N LEU A 355 -13.33 -2.80 5.53
CA LEU A 355 -12.72 -1.49 5.29
C LEU A 355 -13.36 -0.80 4.08
N ALA A 356 -13.88 0.38 4.28
CA ALA A 356 -14.20 1.32 3.22
C ALA A 356 -13.17 2.45 3.19
N TYR A 357 -12.70 2.78 1.98
CA TYR A 357 -11.68 3.79 1.74
C TYR A 357 -12.32 5.08 1.28
N ILE A 358 -12.51 6.06 2.18
CA ILE A 358 -13.14 7.33 1.83
C ILE A 358 -12.09 8.29 1.27
N SER A 359 -12.35 8.83 0.10
CA SER A 359 -11.39 9.60 -0.71
C SER A 359 -12.06 10.83 -1.35
N ILE A 360 -11.29 11.59 -2.13
CA ILE A 360 -11.69 12.86 -2.75
C ILE A 360 -12.80 12.73 -3.82
N GLY A 361 -13.12 11.51 -4.25
CA GLY A 361 -14.17 11.24 -5.22
C GLY A 361 -15.53 10.89 -4.62
N ASP A 362 -15.58 10.63 -3.30
CA ASP A 362 -16.79 10.18 -2.63
C ASP A 362 -17.78 11.32 -2.36
N ARG A 363 -19.06 10.96 -2.28
CA ARG A 363 -20.17 11.89 -2.02
C ARG A 363 -20.92 11.45 -0.79
N ILE A 364 -21.57 12.40 -0.11
CA ILE A 364 -22.35 12.11 1.10
C ILE A 364 -23.47 11.07 0.83
N GLN A 365 -24.10 11.09 -0.35
CA GLN A 365 -25.12 10.12 -0.73
C GLN A 365 -24.57 8.68 -0.81
N ASP A 366 -23.33 8.50 -1.21
CA ASP A 366 -22.69 7.19 -1.27
C ASP A 366 -22.41 6.68 0.15
N ILE A 367 -22.03 7.58 1.07
CA ILE A 367 -21.87 7.27 2.50
C ILE A 367 -23.22 6.89 3.14
N GLU A 368 -24.28 7.63 2.89
CA GLU A 368 -25.63 7.34 3.41
C GLU A 368 -26.14 6.00 2.90
N ARG A 369 -25.84 5.64 1.64
CA ARG A 369 -26.18 4.35 1.08
C ARG A 369 -25.44 3.22 1.78
N LEU A 370 -24.14 3.38 2.07
CA LEU A 370 -23.35 2.40 2.82
C LEU A 370 -23.91 2.21 4.25
N VAL A 371 -24.21 3.30 4.96
CA VAL A 371 -24.78 3.25 6.31
C VAL A 371 -26.14 2.54 6.29
N GLY A 372 -27.01 2.88 5.35
CA GLY A 372 -28.32 2.22 5.17
C GLY A 372 -28.21 0.73 4.88
N ALA A 373 -27.27 0.31 4.02
CA ALA A 373 -27.01 -1.09 3.73
C ALA A 373 -26.52 -1.86 4.96
N LEU A 374 -25.60 -1.26 5.75
CA LEU A 374 -25.13 -1.88 7.00
C LEU A 374 -26.25 -2.03 8.05
N ALA A 375 -27.16 -1.06 8.13
CA ALA A 375 -28.33 -1.14 9.02
C ALA A 375 -29.29 -2.26 8.58
N ASP A 376 -29.52 -2.43 7.28
CA ASP A 376 -30.32 -3.53 6.74
C ASP A 376 -29.65 -4.89 6.95
N ILE A 377 -28.33 -4.99 6.77
CA ILE A 377 -27.56 -6.22 7.01
C ILE A 377 -27.67 -6.61 8.49
N GLU A 378 -27.50 -5.68 9.41
CA GLU A 378 -27.68 -5.95 10.86
C GLU A 378 -29.07 -6.51 11.15
N ARG A 379 -30.11 -5.87 10.62
CA ARG A 379 -31.50 -6.25 10.85
C ARG A 379 -31.90 -7.61 10.24
N LEU A 380 -31.38 -7.93 9.03
CA LEU A 380 -31.82 -9.08 8.24
C LEU A 380 -30.94 -10.31 8.39
N TYR A 381 -29.64 -10.14 8.64
CA TYR A 381 -28.65 -11.21 8.56
C TYR A 381 -27.89 -11.46 9.88
N ARG A 382 -28.20 -10.72 10.94
CA ARG A 382 -27.59 -10.92 12.27
C ARG A 382 -27.68 -12.37 12.71
N LYS A 383 -26.57 -12.91 13.24
CA LYS A 383 -26.44 -14.26 13.77
C LYS A 383 -25.94 -14.23 15.21
N ASP A 384 -26.10 -15.33 15.95
CA ASP A 384 -25.49 -15.50 17.26
C ASP A 384 -23.96 -15.64 17.14
N LYS A 385 -23.23 -15.06 18.10
CA LYS A 385 -21.76 -15.06 18.15
C LYS A 385 -21.21 -16.41 18.61
N THR A 386 -21.36 -17.49 17.87
CA THR A 386 -20.84 -18.81 18.29
C THR A 386 -19.65 -19.23 17.43
N GLY A 387 -18.51 -19.56 18.10
CA GLY A 387 -17.39 -20.28 17.49
C GLY A 387 -16.53 -19.52 16.48
N MET A 388 -16.54 -18.18 16.48
CA MET A 388 -15.68 -17.39 15.61
C MET A 388 -14.29 -17.26 16.24
N LEU A 389 -13.24 -17.65 15.48
CA LEU A 389 -11.86 -17.36 15.86
C LEU A 389 -11.61 -15.86 15.73
N THR A 390 -11.20 -15.23 16.80
CA THR A 390 -10.56 -13.93 16.73
C THR A 390 -9.19 -14.17 16.09
N GLY A 391 -8.91 -13.48 14.96
CA GLY A 391 -7.64 -13.67 14.27
C GLY A 391 -6.46 -13.30 15.17
N GLU A 392 -5.75 -14.29 15.70
CA GLU A 392 -4.48 -14.06 16.35
C GLU A 392 -3.40 -13.83 15.30
N TYR A 393 -2.59 -12.78 15.50
CA TYR A 393 -1.40 -12.57 14.68
C TYR A 393 -0.39 -13.65 14.97
N ILE A 394 -0.07 -14.47 13.97
CA ILE A 394 0.95 -15.50 14.07
C ILE A 394 2.30 -14.90 13.71
N SER A 395 3.27 -15.04 14.63
CA SER A 395 4.65 -14.59 14.44
C SER A 395 5.54 -15.76 14.07
N PRO A 396 5.77 -16.03 12.78
CA PRO A 396 6.59 -17.16 12.38
C PRO A 396 8.04 -16.95 12.74
N LYS A 397 8.73 -18.05 13.10
CA LYS A 397 10.17 -18.06 13.33
C LYS A 397 10.90 -17.98 11.99
N VAL A 398 11.78 -17.00 11.83
CA VAL A 398 12.67 -16.88 10.67
C VAL A 398 13.87 -17.82 10.84
N GLU A 399 14.05 -18.77 9.92
CA GLU A 399 15.17 -19.71 9.92
C GLU A 399 16.29 -19.29 8.95
N CYS A 400 15.95 -18.68 7.83
CA CYS A 400 16.92 -18.15 6.87
C CYS A 400 16.37 -16.92 6.14
N SER A 401 17.26 -16.19 5.46
CA SER A 401 16.84 -14.99 4.73
C SER A 401 15.85 -15.32 3.60
N PRO A 402 14.93 -14.40 3.26
CA PRO A 402 13.97 -14.60 2.16
C PRO A 402 14.63 -14.95 0.83
N GLN A 403 15.78 -14.34 0.49
CA GLN A 403 16.54 -14.66 -0.72
C GLN A 403 17.02 -16.11 -0.71
N LYS A 404 17.66 -16.56 0.39
CA LYS A 404 18.16 -17.93 0.51
C LYS A 404 17.05 -18.95 0.33
N ALA A 405 15.90 -18.72 0.97
CA ALA A 405 14.76 -19.62 0.86
C ALA A 405 14.13 -19.59 -0.54
N PHE A 406 14.00 -18.41 -1.14
CA PHE A 406 13.38 -18.28 -2.45
C PHE A 406 14.12 -19.02 -3.55
N TYR A 407 15.46 -19.02 -3.52
CA TYR A 407 16.32 -19.69 -4.52
C TYR A 407 16.77 -21.11 -4.12
N ALA A 408 16.43 -21.60 -2.92
CA ALA A 408 16.75 -22.95 -2.50
C ALA A 408 15.97 -24.02 -3.29
N GLN A 409 16.45 -25.25 -3.21
CA GLN A 409 15.67 -26.40 -3.69
C GLN A 409 14.44 -26.61 -2.82
N LYS A 410 13.32 -26.92 -3.46
CA LYS A 410 12.01 -27.02 -2.81
C LYS A 410 11.33 -28.33 -3.21
N VAL A 411 10.46 -28.79 -2.31
CA VAL A 411 9.56 -29.91 -2.55
C VAL A 411 8.12 -29.50 -2.21
N SER A 412 7.19 -29.93 -3.03
CA SER A 412 5.76 -29.70 -2.79
C SER A 412 5.20 -30.76 -1.81
N LEU A 413 4.65 -30.34 -0.70
CA LEU A 413 4.00 -31.22 0.30
C LEU A 413 2.53 -30.85 0.49
N PRO A 414 1.63 -31.82 0.80
CA PRO A 414 0.31 -31.49 1.29
C PRO A 414 0.39 -30.55 2.48
N ILE A 415 -0.53 -29.57 2.58
CA ILE A 415 -0.47 -28.52 3.60
C ILE A 415 -0.42 -29.08 5.03
N GLU A 416 -1.13 -30.16 5.29
CA GLU A 416 -1.19 -30.83 6.61
C GLU A 416 0.14 -31.48 7.02
N GLN A 417 1.07 -31.66 6.05
CA GLN A 417 2.40 -32.26 6.27
C GLN A 417 3.50 -31.23 6.36
N THR A 418 3.16 -29.94 6.29
CA THR A 418 4.16 -28.84 6.22
C THR A 418 4.57 -28.31 7.58
N ALA A 419 3.85 -28.61 8.64
CA ALA A 419 4.21 -28.18 10.00
C ALA A 419 5.65 -28.59 10.36
N GLY A 420 6.42 -27.64 10.89
CA GLY A 420 7.84 -27.80 11.22
C GLY A 420 8.82 -27.65 10.04
N LYS A 421 8.31 -27.47 8.80
CA LYS A 421 9.13 -27.22 7.61
C LYS A 421 9.38 -25.71 7.42
N ILE A 422 10.37 -25.39 6.58
CA ILE A 422 10.67 -23.99 6.22
C ILE A 422 9.98 -23.67 4.90
N SER A 423 9.22 -22.58 4.86
CA SER A 423 8.52 -22.16 3.64
C SER A 423 9.49 -21.71 2.55
N GLY A 424 9.23 -22.16 1.32
CA GLY A 424 9.90 -21.69 0.10
C GLY A 424 9.09 -20.67 -0.70
N GLU A 425 7.88 -20.34 -0.25
CA GLU A 425 6.94 -19.46 -0.95
C GLU A 425 6.13 -18.59 0.00
N PHE A 426 5.38 -17.65 -0.57
CA PHE A 426 4.46 -16.82 0.20
C PHE A 426 3.09 -17.49 0.34
N VAL A 427 2.44 -17.27 1.49
CA VAL A 427 1.00 -17.45 1.65
C VAL A 427 0.44 -16.15 2.22
N MET A 428 -0.52 -15.54 1.54
CA MET A 428 -1.11 -14.29 1.97
C MET A 428 -2.59 -14.21 1.62
N CYS A 429 -3.38 -13.59 2.49
CA CYS A 429 -4.71 -13.12 2.13
C CYS A 429 -4.60 -11.86 1.25
N TYR A 430 -5.46 -11.72 0.26
CA TYR A 430 -5.48 -10.55 -0.58
C TYR A 430 -6.93 -10.08 -0.83
N PRO A 431 -7.22 -8.81 -0.61
CA PRO A 431 -6.42 -7.82 0.10
C PRO A 431 -6.16 -8.18 1.58
N PRO A 432 -5.15 -7.57 2.27
CA PRO A 432 -4.29 -6.47 1.87
C PRO A 432 -2.94 -6.88 1.25
N GLY A 433 -2.63 -8.16 1.08
CA GLY A 433 -1.34 -8.62 0.54
C GLY A 433 -0.21 -8.63 1.58
N ILE A 434 -0.56 -8.76 2.85
CA ILE A 434 0.37 -9.01 3.96
C ILE A 434 0.59 -10.51 4.06
N PRO A 435 1.84 -11.00 4.03
CA PRO A 435 2.11 -12.42 4.13
C PRO A 435 1.75 -12.99 5.50
N ILE A 436 0.93 -14.04 5.51
CA ILE A 436 0.76 -14.94 6.65
C ILE A 436 2.06 -15.73 6.83
N LEU A 437 2.65 -16.15 5.72
CA LEU A 437 3.89 -16.91 5.65
C LEU A 437 4.76 -16.35 4.53
N ALA A 438 6.05 -16.18 4.81
CA ALA A 438 7.04 -15.72 3.83
C ALA A 438 8.15 -16.76 3.64
N PRO A 439 8.89 -16.72 2.52
CA PRO A 439 10.04 -17.60 2.32
C PRO A 439 11.07 -17.46 3.45
N GLY A 440 11.54 -18.61 3.98
CA GLY A 440 12.51 -18.67 5.07
C GLY A 440 11.92 -18.76 6.47
N GLU A 441 10.62 -18.74 6.59
CA GLU A 441 9.91 -18.88 7.87
C GLU A 441 9.51 -20.33 8.14
N VAL A 442 9.50 -20.72 9.41
CA VAL A 442 9.05 -22.04 9.86
C VAL A 442 7.53 -22.06 9.85
N ILE A 443 6.96 -23.03 9.17
CA ILE A 443 5.51 -23.30 9.14
C ILE A 443 5.14 -23.97 10.46
N THR A 444 4.37 -23.30 11.31
CA THR A 444 3.85 -23.91 12.55
C THR A 444 2.50 -24.58 12.31
N GLN A 445 2.06 -25.41 13.26
CA GLN A 445 0.75 -26.04 13.18
C GLN A 445 -0.37 -24.99 13.19
N GLU A 446 -0.21 -23.93 13.99
CA GLU A 446 -1.16 -22.83 14.08
C GLU A 446 -1.30 -22.08 12.74
N ILE A 447 -0.18 -21.90 11.99
CA ILE A 447 -0.21 -21.31 10.65
C ILE A 447 -1.03 -22.17 9.69
N VAL A 448 -0.83 -23.49 9.72
CA VAL A 448 -1.60 -24.42 8.88
C VAL A 448 -3.10 -24.31 9.20
N GLU A 449 -3.46 -24.35 10.48
CA GLU A 449 -4.85 -24.25 10.93
C GLU A 449 -5.48 -22.90 10.53
N TYR A 450 -4.74 -21.80 10.68
CA TYR A 450 -5.20 -20.48 10.26
C TYR A 450 -5.45 -20.39 8.75
N ILE A 451 -4.54 -20.93 7.94
CA ILE A 451 -4.69 -20.96 6.48
C ILE A 451 -5.93 -21.76 6.07
N LEU A 452 -6.14 -22.95 6.67
CA LEU A 452 -7.28 -23.80 6.38
C LEU A 452 -8.60 -23.13 6.80
N TYR A 453 -8.62 -22.51 7.97
CA TYR A 453 -9.80 -21.76 8.45
C TYR A 453 -10.14 -20.56 7.54
N ALA A 454 -9.14 -19.77 7.15
CA ALA A 454 -9.38 -18.64 6.25
C ALA A 454 -9.90 -19.09 4.88
N LYS A 455 -9.43 -20.23 4.36
CA LYS A 455 -9.99 -20.87 3.14
C LYS A 455 -11.45 -21.26 3.32
N GLU A 456 -11.78 -21.90 4.43
CA GLU A 456 -13.17 -22.31 4.75
C GLU A 456 -14.11 -21.09 4.78
N LYS A 457 -13.64 -19.96 5.27
CA LYS A 457 -14.39 -18.68 5.29
C LYS A 457 -14.44 -17.95 3.95
N GLY A 458 -13.81 -18.47 2.90
CA GLY A 458 -13.83 -17.90 1.56
C GLY A 458 -12.84 -16.77 1.33
N CYS A 459 -11.86 -16.59 2.23
CA CYS A 459 -10.80 -15.58 2.00
C CYS A 459 -9.98 -15.93 0.76
N SER A 460 -9.81 -14.96 -0.14
CA SER A 460 -8.93 -15.10 -1.30
C SER A 460 -7.48 -15.17 -0.84
N MET A 461 -6.78 -16.23 -1.24
CA MET A 461 -5.37 -16.43 -0.91
C MET A 461 -4.49 -16.45 -2.15
N GLN A 462 -3.27 -15.95 -2.03
CA GLN A 462 -2.32 -15.81 -3.12
C GLN A 462 -0.88 -16.06 -2.66
N GLY A 463 0.02 -16.25 -3.64
CA GLY A 463 1.46 -16.30 -3.42
C GLY A 463 2.06 -17.70 -3.51
N THR A 464 1.23 -18.73 -3.57
CA THR A 464 1.62 -20.14 -3.69
C THR A 464 1.68 -20.59 -5.15
N GLU A 465 2.51 -21.60 -5.43
CA GLU A 465 2.50 -22.27 -6.73
C GLU A 465 1.19 -23.03 -6.98
N ASP A 466 0.60 -23.60 -5.92
CA ASP A 466 -0.72 -24.23 -5.97
C ASP A 466 -1.82 -23.19 -5.63
N PRO A 467 -2.63 -22.73 -6.63
CA PRO A 467 -3.68 -21.75 -6.40
C PRO A 467 -4.78 -22.21 -5.42
N LYS A 468 -4.91 -23.52 -5.23
CA LYS A 468 -5.89 -24.08 -4.29
C LYS A 468 -5.37 -24.20 -2.87
N ILE A 469 -4.05 -24.00 -2.69
CA ILE A 469 -3.38 -24.16 -1.39
C ILE A 469 -3.72 -25.49 -0.72
N GLU A 470 -3.71 -26.55 -1.50
CA GLU A 470 -3.75 -27.94 -1.01
C GLU A 470 -2.32 -28.43 -0.70
N ARG A 471 -1.34 -27.78 -1.31
CA ARG A 471 0.08 -28.09 -1.19
C ARG A 471 0.89 -26.81 -1.04
N LEU A 472 2.00 -26.88 -0.29
CA LEU A 472 2.95 -25.78 -0.13
C LEU A 472 4.35 -26.22 -0.53
N MET A 473 5.12 -25.27 -1.09
CA MET A 473 6.54 -25.45 -1.40
C MET A 473 7.37 -25.22 -0.13
N VAL A 474 8.08 -26.26 0.30
CA VAL A 474 8.97 -26.21 1.47
C VAL A 474 10.41 -26.50 1.05
N LEU A 475 11.38 -26.03 1.83
CA LEU A 475 12.80 -26.30 1.57
C LEU A 475 13.10 -27.78 1.81
N VAL A 476 14.04 -28.32 0.99
CA VAL A 476 14.55 -29.68 1.11
C VAL A 476 15.53 -29.79 2.27
#